data_e2c76f89edb44246a3fd57ef5b0b7c45
#
_entry.id   e2c76f89edb44246a3fd57ef5b0b7c45
#
_cell.length_a   1.000
_cell.length_b   1.000
_cell.length_c   1.000
_cell.angle_alpha   90.00
_cell.angle_beta   90.00
_cell.angle_gamma   90.00
#
_symmetry.space_group_name_H-M   'P 1'
#
loop_
_entity.id
_entity.type
_entity.pdbx_description
1 polymer ?
#
loop_
_entity_poly.entity_id
_entity_poly.type
_entity_poly.pdbx_seq_one_letter_code
_entity_poly.pdbx_strand_id
1 'polypeptide(L)'
;FMGSSTGDMLVDQPHALEGLFAHCPILIATHCENETRVKSRFADAVAAFGESIPPNQHPIIRDAEACYLSSSYAMELAKKHDARLHILHITSEKESHLFRNDISLSEKKITAEVCVHHLHFSDRDYETLGNLIKCNPAIKTETDRAALWVALLDDRFDVIATDHAPHTWEEKQGKYAQSPSGLPLVQHALSLMMDYVVAGKISIERLVEKMCHNPAILYQINNRGYLREGYAADIVMLGKNDRAVNKSDLLYKCGWSPLEGHQFTYQPEKVWVNGVLGYDGGLTENYNPQRLLFNRG
;
A
#
# COMPACT_ATOMS: atom_id res chain seq x y z
N PHE A 1 -10.58 -8.88 -5.48
CA PHE A 1 -10.82 -7.47 -5.83
C PHE A 1 -12.32 -7.18 -5.84
N MET A 2 -12.79 -6.36 -4.88
CA MET A 2 -14.16 -5.87 -4.80
C MET A 2 -14.30 -4.55 -5.56
N GLY A 3 -14.26 -4.58 -6.88
CA GLY A 3 -14.37 -3.40 -7.68
C GLY A 3 -13.21 -3.20 -8.65
N SER A 4 -13.15 -2.02 -9.22
CA SER A 4 -12.32 -1.68 -10.37
C SER A 4 -10.83 -1.86 -10.10
N SER A 5 -10.28 -2.95 -10.58
CA SER A 5 -8.85 -3.25 -10.53
C SER A 5 -8.31 -3.58 -11.91
N THR A 6 -7.02 -3.90 -12.01
CA THR A 6 -6.38 -4.30 -13.26
C THR A 6 -6.63 -5.80 -13.53
N GLY A 7 -7.10 -6.16 -14.73
CA GLY A 7 -7.32 -7.54 -15.16
C GLY A 7 -8.69 -8.12 -14.78
N ASP A 8 -8.85 -9.43 -14.98
CA ASP A 8 -10.12 -10.15 -14.90
C ASP A 8 -10.43 -10.76 -13.51
N MET A 9 -9.85 -10.23 -12.45
CA MET A 9 -10.01 -10.76 -11.08
C MET A 9 -11.09 -10.05 -10.27
N LEU A 10 -12.00 -9.34 -10.94
CA LEU A 10 -13.09 -8.61 -10.31
C LEU A 10 -14.13 -9.55 -9.72
N VAL A 11 -14.45 -9.37 -8.45
CA VAL A 11 -15.57 -10.02 -7.75
C VAL A 11 -16.43 -8.94 -7.13
N ASP A 12 -17.44 -8.46 -7.85
CA ASP A 12 -18.33 -7.37 -7.43
C ASP A 12 -19.81 -7.78 -7.34
N GLN A 13 -20.12 -9.02 -7.73
CA GLN A 13 -21.49 -9.51 -7.68
C GLN A 13 -21.95 -9.68 -6.23
N PRO A 14 -23.07 -9.04 -5.79
CA PRO A 14 -23.50 -9.05 -4.40
C PRO A 14 -23.64 -10.45 -3.80
N HIS A 15 -24.22 -11.41 -4.54
CA HIS A 15 -24.40 -12.78 -4.06
C HIS A 15 -23.08 -13.54 -3.89
N ALA A 16 -22.08 -13.27 -4.74
CA ALA A 16 -20.75 -13.87 -4.63
C ALA A 16 -20.01 -13.32 -3.41
N LEU A 17 -20.06 -12.01 -3.21
CA LEU A 17 -19.49 -11.35 -2.05
C LEU A 17 -20.15 -11.84 -0.74
N GLU A 18 -21.48 -11.90 -0.72
CA GLU A 18 -22.24 -12.44 0.43
C GLU A 18 -21.77 -13.86 0.79
N GLY A 19 -21.62 -14.73 -0.20
CA GLY A 19 -21.13 -16.10 0.00
C GLY A 19 -19.70 -16.16 0.51
N LEU A 20 -18.80 -15.32 -0.02
CA LEU A 20 -17.42 -15.24 0.44
C LEU A 20 -17.33 -14.79 1.90
N PHE A 21 -18.01 -13.71 2.28
CA PHE A 21 -17.98 -13.21 3.64
C PHE A 21 -18.64 -14.16 4.64
N ALA A 22 -19.69 -14.88 4.21
CA ALA A 22 -20.38 -15.86 5.06
C ALA A 22 -19.56 -17.13 5.35
N HIS A 23 -18.67 -17.53 4.44
CA HIS A 23 -18.02 -18.84 4.53
C HIS A 23 -16.49 -18.80 4.59
N CYS A 24 -15.83 -17.64 4.44
CA CYS A 24 -14.39 -17.55 4.51
C CYS A 24 -13.91 -17.67 5.98
N PRO A 25 -13.15 -18.71 6.34
CA PRO A 25 -12.74 -18.92 7.74
C PRO A 25 -11.49 -18.13 8.12
N ILE A 26 -10.86 -17.43 7.17
CA ILE A 26 -9.61 -16.69 7.37
C ILE A 26 -9.82 -15.20 7.08
N LEU A 27 -8.75 -14.40 7.25
CA LEU A 27 -8.76 -12.99 6.92
C LEU A 27 -9.04 -12.77 5.43
N ILE A 28 -10.05 -11.96 5.13
CA ILE A 28 -10.33 -11.45 3.76
C ILE A 28 -9.57 -10.14 3.61
N ALA A 29 -8.65 -10.07 2.67
CA ALA A 29 -7.99 -8.83 2.27
C ALA A 29 -8.58 -8.36 0.93
N THR A 30 -9.02 -7.10 0.85
CA THR A 30 -9.74 -6.62 -0.33
C THR A 30 -9.34 -5.22 -0.78
N HIS A 31 -9.13 -5.09 -2.09
CA HIS A 31 -9.14 -3.83 -2.81
C HIS A 31 -10.59 -3.35 -2.97
N CYS A 32 -10.86 -2.08 -2.73
CA CYS A 32 -12.21 -1.51 -2.69
C CYS A 32 -12.33 -0.25 -3.55
N GLU A 33 -12.93 -0.38 -4.73
CA GLU A 33 -13.36 0.74 -5.58
C GLU A 33 -14.66 0.38 -6.31
N ASN A 34 -15.67 1.25 -6.30
CA ASN A 34 -16.94 1.01 -6.96
C ASN A 34 -16.82 1.08 -8.48
N GLU A 35 -16.92 -0.09 -9.14
CA GLU A 35 -16.72 -0.26 -10.58
C GLU A 35 -17.66 0.61 -11.41
N THR A 36 -18.95 0.66 -11.06
CA THR A 36 -19.95 1.43 -11.79
C THR A 36 -19.60 2.92 -11.80
N ARG A 37 -19.17 3.46 -10.65
CA ARG A 37 -18.77 4.85 -10.52
C ARG A 37 -17.50 5.14 -11.31
N VAL A 38 -16.47 4.30 -11.19
CA VAL A 38 -15.22 4.47 -11.93
C VAL A 38 -15.44 4.45 -13.44
N LYS A 39 -16.25 3.52 -13.95
CA LYS A 39 -16.61 3.45 -15.38
C LYS A 39 -17.35 4.69 -15.85
N SER A 40 -18.33 5.17 -15.08
CA SER A 40 -19.07 6.41 -15.43
C SER A 40 -18.12 7.61 -15.52
N ARG A 41 -17.27 7.81 -14.51
CA ARG A 41 -16.33 8.94 -14.49
C ARG A 41 -15.23 8.82 -15.55
N PHE A 42 -14.83 7.62 -15.89
CA PHE A 42 -13.92 7.41 -17.02
C PHE A 42 -14.59 7.79 -18.35
N ALA A 43 -15.86 7.42 -18.54
CA ALA A 43 -16.61 7.83 -19.73
C ALA A 43 -16.75 9.36 -19.83
N ASP A 44 -16.98 10.06 -18.70
CA ASP A 44 -17.01 11.51 -18.64
C ASP A 44 -15.65 12.12 -19.04
N ALA A 45 -14.55 11.53 -18.57
CA ALA A 45 -13.20 11.98 -18.95
C ALA A 45 -12.90 11.75 -20.45
N VAL A 46 -13.34 10.61 -21.00
CA VAL A 46 -13.24 10.34 -22.44
C VAL A 46 -14.06 11.35 -23.24
N ALA A 47 -15.27 11.68 -22.81
CA ALA A 47 -16.10 12.69 -23.46
C ALA A 47 -15.46 14.09 -23.46
N ALA A 48 -14.76 14.44 -22.36
CA ALA A 48 -14.13 15.75 -22.20
C ALA A 48 -12.77 15.87 -22.91
N PHE A 49 -11.95 14.81 -22.91
CA PHE A 49 -10.55 14.86 -23.34
C PHE A 49 -10.23 13.91 -24.51
N GLY A 50 -11.16 13.10 -24.97
CA GLY A 50 -10.92 12.07 -25.97
C GLY A 50 -9.84 11.09 -25.51
N GLU A 51 -8.88 10.78 -26.39
CA GLU A 51 -7.74 9.91 -26.05
C GLU A 51 -6.63 10.61 -25.23
N SER A 52 -6.73 11.92 -25.03
CA SER A 52 -5.69 12.75 -24.41
C SER A 52 -6.03 13.10 -22.96
N ILE A 53 -6.61 12.15 -22.23
CA ILE A 53 -6.89 12.32 -20.79
C ILE A 53 -5.59 12.63 -20.05
N PRO A 54 -5.49 13.79 -19.36
CA PRO A 54 -4.29 14.11 -18.60
C PRO A 54 -4.21 13.27 -17.30
N PRO A 55 -3.01 12.90 -16.84
CA PRO A 55 -2.83 12.07 -15.65
C PRO A 55 -3.48 12.62 -14.37
N ASN A 56 -3.59 13.92 -14.22
CA ASN A 56 -4.26 14.56 -13.08
C ASN A 56 -5.78 14.32 -13.02
N GLN A 57 -6.38 13.71 -14.06
CA GLN A 57 -7.76 13.24 -14.03
C GLN A 57 -7.91 11.92 -13.27
N HIS A 58 -6.79 11.24 -12.95
CA HIS A 58 -6.85 9.95 -12.27
C HIS A 58 -7.58 9.99 -10.92
N PRO A 59 -7.30 10.91 -9.98
CA PRO A 59 -8.05 11.05 -8.73
C PRO A 59 -9.50 11.54 -8.92
N ILE A 60 -9.84 12.13 -10.07
CA ILE A 60 -11.20 12.51 -10.40
C ILE A 60 -11.98 11.31 -10.91
N ILE A 61 -11.38 10.46 -11.73
CA ILE A 61 -11.97 9.23 -12.25
C ILE A 61 -12.15 8.19 -11.12
N ARG A 62 -11.12 8.02 -10.28
CA ARG A 62 -11.08 7.12 -9.13
C ARG A 62 -11.16 7.94 -7.83
N ASP A 63 -12.31 8.54 -7.60
CA ASP A 63 -12.49 9.50 -6.53
C ASP A 63 -12.71 8.84 -5.15
N ALA A 64 -12.69 9.67 -4.11
CA ALA A 64 -12.91 9.24 -2.73
C ALA A 64 -14.25 8.52 -2.52
N GLU A 65 -15.28 8.92 -3.26
CA GLU A 65 -16.60 8.29 -3.19
C GLU A 65 -16.61 6.87 -3.74
N ALA A 66 -15.85 6.59 -4.83
CA ALA A 66 -15.71 5.26 -5.39
C ALA A 66 -15.10 4.29 -4.37
N CYS A 67 -14.07 4.73 -3.65
CA CYS A 67 -13.45 3.97 -2.58
C CYS A 67 -14.40 3.77 -1.40
N TYR A 68 -15.02 4.85 -0.91
CA TYR A 68 -15.91 4.82 0.24
C TYR A 68 -17.11 3.88 0.04
N LEU A 69 -17.76 3.92 -1.11
CA LEU A 69 -18.93 3.06 -1.41
C LEU A 69 -18.54 1.57 -1.35
N SER A 70 -17.38 1.21 -1.86
CA SER A 70 -16.91 -0.18 -1.85
C SER A 70 -16.42 -0.61 -0.46
N SER A 71 -15.62 0.23 0.22
CA SER A 71 -15.09 -0.05 1.55
C SER A 71 -16.21 -0.19 2.59
N SER A 72 -17.19 0.73 2.58
CA SER A 72 -18.33 0.67 3.51
C SER A 72 -19.17 -0.60 3.28
N TYR A 73 -19.41 -0.99 2.04
CA TYR A 73 -20.14 -2.22 1.72
C TYR A 73 -19.37 -3.48 2.18
N ALA A 74 -18.06 -3.55 1.97
CA ALA A 74 -17.23 -4.63 2.49
C ALA A 74 -17.32 -4.73 4.03
N MET A 75 -17.30 -3.60 4.72
CA MET A 75 -17.42 -3.55 6.17
C MET A 75 -18.82 -3.97 6.66
N GLU A 76 -19.89 -3.63 5.95
CA GLU A 76 -21.24 -4.11 6.24
C GLU A 76 -21.32 -5.63 6.15
N LEU A 77 -20.77 -6.22 5.09
CA LEU A 77 -20.72 -7.68 4.92
C LEU A 77 -19.87 -8.34 6.04
N ALA A 78 -18.72 -7.76 6.37
CA ALA A 78 -17.87 -8.28 7.44
C ALA A 78 -18.57 -8.27 8.80
N LYS A 79 -19.28 -7.17 9.12
CA LYS A 79 -20.08 -7.05 10.36
C LYS A 79 -21.25 -8.04 10.37
N LYS A 80 -21.95 -8.19 9.25
CA LYS A 80 -23.10 -9.10 9.11
C LYS A 80 -22.72 -10.56 9.34
N HIS A 81 -21.58 -10.99 8.82
CA HIS A 81 -21.12 -12.37 8.86
C HIS A 81 -20.05 -12.64 9.92
N ASP A 82 -19.73 -11.65 10.74
CA ASP A 82 -18.68 -11.73 11.75
C ASP A 82 -17.30 -12.13 11.17
N ALA A 83 -17.06 -11.77 9.90
CA ALA A 83 -15.86 -12.12 9.16
C ALA A 83 -14.68 -11.21 9.53
N ARG A 84 -13.46 -11.75 9.43
CA ARG A 84 -12.24 -10.94 9.54
C ARG A 84 -11.95 -10.26 8.19
N LEU A 85 -11.81 -8.94 8.21
CA LEU A 85 -11.59 -8.11 7.02
C LEU A 85 -10.36 -7.22 7.18
N HIS A 86 -9.56 -7.13 6.14
CA HIS A 86 -8.52 -6.12 5.98
C HIS A 86 -8.74 -5.34 4.69
N ILE A 87 -8.96 -4.03 4.81
CA ILE A 87 -9.11 -3.17 3.64
C ILE A 87 -7.73 -2.63 3.27
N LEU A 88 -7.33 -2.93 2.03
CA LEU A 88 -6.03 -2.58 1.49
C LEU A 88 -5.97 -1.08 1.13
N HIS A 89 -4.79 -0.48 1.19
CA HIS A 89 -4.40 0.80 0.59
C HIS A 89 -5.47 1.91 0.68
N ILE A 90 -5.92 2.28 1.88
CA ILE A 90 -6.84 3.40 2.10
C ILE A 90 -6.23 4.70 1.60
N THR A 91 -7.02 5.52 0.88
CA THR A 91 -6.51 6.71 0.19
C THR A 91 -7.27 8.00 0.45
N SER A 92 -8.38 7.97 1.19
CA SER A 92 -9.22 9.16 1.39
C SER A 92 -9.53 9.44 2.85
N GLU A 93 -9.70 10.74 3.17
CA GLU A 93 -10.20 11.17 4.46
C GLU A 93 -11.53 10.50 4.81
N LYS A 94 -12.46 10.46 3.82
CA LYS A 94 -13.80 9.90 4.00
C LYS A 94 -13.76 8.44 4.48
N GLU A 95 -12.88 7.62 3.89
CA GLU A 95 -12.70 6.22 4.29
C GLU A 95 -12.08 6.09 5.68
N SER A 96 -11.16 7.00 6.05
CA SER A 96 -10.44 6.93 7.32
C SER A 96 -11.39 6.94 8.53
N HIS A 97 -12.56 7.52 8.40
CA HIS A 97 -13.59 7.57 9.45
C HIS A 97 -14.37 6.26 9.63
N LEU A 98 -14.20 5.30 8.76
CA LEU A 98 -14.84 3.97 8.87
C LEU A 98 -14.19 3.10 9.96
N PHE A 99 -12.92 3.38 10.31
CA PHE A 99 -12.10 2.50 11.14
C PHE A 99 -12.05 2.96 12.60
N ARG A 100 -11.95 1.97 13.50
CA ARG A 100 -11.91 2.17 14.96
C ARG A 100 -10.48 2.27 15.47
N ASN A 101 -10.30 3.04 16.55
CA ASN A 101 -9.05 3.16 17.30
C ASN A 101 -9.22 3.00 18.82
N ASP A 102 -10.40 2.57 19.25
CA ASP A 102 -10.77 2.42 20.66
C ASP A 102 -10.59 1.00 21.21
N ILE A 103 -10.08 0.09 20.38
CA ILE A 103 -9.75 -1.30 20.73
C ILE A 103 -8.37 -1.68 20.20
N SER A 104 -7.72 -2.66 20.83
CA SER A 104 -6.41 -3.15 20.41
C SER A 104 -6.49 -3.88 19.06
N LEU A 105 -5.37 -3.94 18.31
CA LEU A 105 -5.30 -4.66 17.03
C LEU A 105 -5.72 -6.13 17.16
N SER A 106 -5.37 -6.78 18.27
CA SER A 106 -5.73 -8.19 18.51
C SER A 106 -7.24 -8.43 18.66
N GLU A 107 -8.00 -7.39 18.98
CA GLU A 107 -9.46 -7.43 19.13
C GLU A 107 -10.18 -6.96 17.86
N LYS A 108 -9.47 -6.29 16.93
CA LYS A 108 -10.07 -5.82 15.69
C LYS A 108 -10.36 -6.98 14.74
N LYS A 109 -11.60 -7.11 14.31
CA LYS A 109 -11.98 -7.97 13.17
C LYS A 109 -11.86 -7.25 11.84
N ILE A 110 -12.01 -5.93 11.84
CA ILE A 110 -11.89 -5.08 10.66
C ILE A 110 -10.67 -4.17 10.85
N THR A 111 -9.72 -4.27 9.95
CA THR A 111 -8.43 -3.57 9.95
C THR A 111 -8.21 -2.87 8.63
N ALA A 112 -7.26 -1.93 8.59
CA ALA A 112 -6.91 -1.19 7.39
C ALA A 112 -5.42 -0.93 7.27
N GLU A 113 -4.96 -0.75 6.04
CA GLU A 113 -3.61 -0.29 5.76
C GLU A 113 -3.60 1.00 4.93
N VAL A 114 -2.50 1.72 5.04
CA VAL A 114 -2.17 2.86 4.17
C VAL A 114 -0.82 2.60 3.50
N CYS A 115 -0.71 2.92 2.21
CA CYS A 115 0.55 2.74 1.50
C CYS A 115 1.44 3.98 1.57
N VAL A 116 2.76 3.75 1.54
CA VAL A 116 3.77 4.81 1.65
C VAL A 116 3.60 5.90 0.61
N HIS A 117 3.18 5.56 -0.62
CA HIS A 117 2.96 6.54 -1.68
C HIS A 117 1.73 7.44 -1.43
N HIS A 118 0.67 6.91 -0.80
CA HIS A 118 -0.49 7.72 -0.40
C HIS A 118 -0.18 8.66 0.78
N LEU A 119 0.81 8.31 1.62
CA LEU A 119 1.33 9.18 2.67
C LEU A 119 2.31 10.23 2.13
N HIS A 120 2.89 10.02 0.95
CA HIS A 120 3.95 10.86 0.38
C HIS A 120 3.46 11.81 -0.68
N PHE A 121 2.82 11.28 -1.73
CA PHE A 121 2.32 12.06 -2.86
C PHE A 121 0.92 12.61 -2.64
N SER A 122 0.59 13.67 -3.38
CA SER A 122 -0.74 14.26 -3.51
C SER A 122 -1.13 14.39 -4.98
N ASP A 123 -2.34 14.85 -5.27
CA ASP A 123 -2.83 15.11 -6.63
C ASP A 123 -1.99 16.13 -7.40
N ARG A 124 -1.26 17.02 -6.69
CA ARG A 124 -0.35 18.00 -7.31
C ARG A 124 0.84 17.36 -8.01
N ASP A 125 1.29 16.21 -7.51
CA ASP A 125 2.46 15.52 -8.05
C ASP A 125 2.20 14.89 -9.43
N TYR A 126 0.93 14.75 -9.85
CA TYR A 126 0.61 14.36 -11.23
C TYR A 126 1.09 15.37 -12.29
N GLU A 127 1.29 16.65 -11.92
CA GLU A 127 1.83 17.66 -12.84
C GLU A 127 3.25 17.36 -13.30
N THR A 128 4.06 16.79 -12.41
CA THR A 128 5.48 16.49 -12.67
C THR A 128 5.75 15.03 -12.96
N LEU A 129 5.07 14.12 -12.27
CA LEU A 129 5.32 12.67 -12.35
C LEU A 129 4.33 11.95 -13.30
N GLY A 130 3.20 12.57 -13.64
CA GLY A 130 2.25 12.02 -14.59
C GLY A 130 1.83 10.58 -14.27
N ASN A 131 1.94 9.71 -15.29
CA ASN A 131 1.59 8.29 -15.14
C ASN A 131 2.55 7.50 -14.22
N LEU A 132 3.72 8.03 -13.89
CA LEU A 132 4.65 7.34 -12.98
C LEU A 132 4.06 7.13 -11.60
N ILE A 133 3.13 8.00 -11.16
CA ILE A 133 2.40 7.84 -9.89
C ILE A 133 0.95 7.38 -10.07
N LYS A 134 0.57 6.94 -11.26
CA LYS A 134 -0.74 6.33 -11.49
C LYS A 134 -0.82 4.97 -10.81
N CYS A 135 -1.72 4.82 -9.83
CA CYS A 135 -1.99 3.59 -9.07
C CYS A 135 -3.48 3.47 -8.74
N ASN A 136 -3.92 2.29 -8.37
CA ASN A 136 -5.31 2.01 -7.97
C ASN A 136 -5.35 1.50 -6.52
N PRO A 137 -6.00 2.26 -5.62
CA PRO A 137 -6.72 3.53 -5.81
C PRO A 137 -5.79 4.71 -6.09
N ALA A 138 -6.35 5.75 -6.71
CA ALA A 138 -5.58 6.95 -7.08
C ALA A 138 -5.02 7.69 -5.86
N ILE A 139 -3.84 8.29 -6.01
CA ILE A 139 -3.33 9.32 -5.11
C ILE A 139 -4.29 10.49 -5.16
N LYS A 140 -4.77 10.95 -4.02
CA LYS A 140 -5.81 11.96 -3.88
C LYS A 140 -5.26 13.32 -3.40
N THR A 141 -6.13 14.17 -2.90
CA THR A 141 -5.81 15.54 -2.53
C THR A 141 -4.81 15.63 -1.37
N GLU A 142 -4.19 16.81 -1.22
CA GLU A 142 -3.35 17.12 -0.06
C GLU A 142 -4.13 16.99 1.26
N THR A 143 -5.44 17.32 1.26
CA THR A 143 -6.31 17.16 2.43
C THR A 143 -6.48 15.69 2.79
N ASP A 144 -6.70 14.82 1.78
CA ASP A 144 -6.76 13.37 1.99
C ASP A 144 -5.44 12.87 2.57
N ARG A 145 -4.29 13.24 1.98
CA ARG A 145 -2.97 12.86 2.48
C ARG A 145 -2.76 13.26 3.94
N ALA A 146 -3.14 14.47 4.32
CA ALA A 146 -3.05 14.94 5.70
C ALA A 146 -3.93 14.12 6.64
N ALA A 147 -5.16 13.78 6.24
CA ALA A 147 -6.07 12.96 7.02
C ALA A 147 -5.59 11.51 7.16
N LEU A 148 -4.94 10.93 6.13
CA LEU A 148 -4.32 9.60 6.22
C LEU A 148 -3.24 9.56 7.31
N TRP A 149 -2.41 10.60 7.41
CA TRP A 149 -1.41 10.71 8.49
C TRP A 149 -2.06 10.76 9.87
N VAL A 150 -3.13 11.52 10.04
CA VAL A 150 -3.87 11.56 11.32
C VAL A 150 -4.40 10.17 11.66
N ALA A 151 -5.03 9.49 10.70
CA ALA A 151 -5.59 8.16 10.91
C ALA A 151 -4.54 7.07 11.18
N LEU A 152 -3.33 7.21 10.64
CA LEU A 152 -2.21 6.32 10.94
C LEU A 152 -1.70 6.51 12.37
N LEU A 153 -1.60 7.77 12.81
CA LEU A 153 -1.02 8.12 14.13
C LEU A 153 -2.00 7.86 15.28
N ASP A 154 -3.30 7.90 15.02
CA ASP A 154 -4.36 7.65 16.01
C ASP A 154 -4.89 6.22 16.02
N ASP A 155 -4.22 5.26 15.34
CA ASP A 155 -4.56 3.83 15.30
C ASP A 155 -5.83 3.44 14.54
N ARG A 156 -6.42 4.32 13.74
CA ARG A 156 -7.42 3.92 12.77
C ARG A 156 -6.84 3.03 11.67
N PHE A 157 -5.61 3.30 11.24
CA PHE A 157 -4.87 2.42 10.34
C PHE A 157 -3.85 1.58 11.10
N ASP A 158 -3.84 0.30 10.77
CA ASP A 158 -3.12 -0.72 11.52
C ASP A 158 -1.73 -1.01 10.92
N VAL A 159 -1.59 -0.88 9.60
CA VAL A 159 -0.41 -1.30 8.84
C VAL A 159 0.01 -0.21 7.86
N ILE A 160 1.33 -0.09 7.66
CA ILE A 160 1.94 0.63 6.54
C ILE A 160 2.39 -0.40 5.50
N ALA A 161 1.88 -0.25 4.28
CA ALA A 161 2.14 -1.15 3.17
C ALA A 161 2.79 -0.44 1.97
N THR A 162 3.07 -1.17 0.90
CA THR A 162 3.70 -0.62 -0.31
C THR A 162 2.83 -0.69 -1.55
N ASP A 163 1.94 -1.65 -1.64
CA ASP A 163 1.23 -1.98 -2.88
C ASP A 163 2.20 -2.03 -4.08
N HIS A 164 3.33 -2.75 -3.89
CA HIS A 164 4.39 -2.85 -4.89
C HIS A 164 3.88 -3.55 -6.15
N ALA A 165 3.55 -2.77 -7.17
CA ALA A 165 3.02 -3.23 -8.46
C ALA A 165 3.85 -2.65 -9.61
N PRO A 166 5.04 -3.20 -9.90
CA PRO A 166 5.93 -2.66 -10.93
C PRO A 166 5.42 -2.96 -12.33
N HIS A 167 5.54 -1.96 -13.21
CA HIS A 167 5.36 -2.06 -14.65
C HIS A 167 6.61 -1.57 -15.33
N THR A 168 6.84 -1.92 -16.60
CA THR A 168 8.02 -1.45 -17.30
C THR A 168 7.98 0.06 -17.52
N TRP A 169 9.16 0.66 -17.75
CA TRP A 169 9.25 2.08 -18.07
C TRP A 169 8.44 2.44 -19.30
N GLU A 170 8.52 1.60 -20.33
CA GLU A 170 7.85 1.79 -21.62
C GLU A 170 6.32 1.80 -21.45
N GLU A 171 5.77 0.88 -20.65
CA GLU A 171 4.34 0.84 -20.34
C GLU A 171 3.87 2.10 -19.62
N LYS A 172 4.71 2.67 -18.76
CA LYS A 172 4.37 3.90 -18.02
C LYS A 172 4.45 5.17 -18.88
N GLN A 173 5.10 5.14 -20.05
CA GLN A 173 5.21 6.29 -20.98
C GLN A 173 4.01 6.43 -21.94
N GLY A 174 3.09 5.48 -21.94
CA GLY A 174 1.91 5.50 -22.80
C GLY A 174 0.92 6.63 -22.47
N LYS A 175 -0.09 6.80 -23.34
CA LYS A 175 -1.25 7.66 -23.01
C LYS A 175 -1.90 7.17 -21.72
N TYR A 176 -2.57 8.06 -20.99
CA TYR A 176 -3.20 7.74 -19.70
C TYR A 176 -4.02 6.43 -19.71
N ALA A 177 -4.90 6.26 -20.71
CA ALA A 177 -5.76 5.07 -20.79
C ALA A 177 -5.00 3.76 -21.06
N GLN A 178 -3.80 3.85 -21.65
CA GLN A 178 -2.95 2.70 -21.99
C GLN A 178 -1.91 2.39 -20.92
N SER A 179 -1.51 3.41 -20.14
CA SER A 179 -0.53 3.24 -19.08
C SER A 179 -1.15 2.46 -17.91
N PRO A 180 -0.55 1.34 -17.50
CA PRO A 180 -1.05 0.56 -16.37
C PRO A 180 -0.90 1.31 -15.05
N SER A 181 -1.72 0.93 -14.06
CA SER A 181 -1.66 1.46 -12.69
C SER A 181 -0.79 0.60 -11.81
N GLY A 182 0.16 1.20 -11.11
CA GLY A 182 1.09 0.55 -10.19
C GLY A 182 2.45 1.22 -10.15
N LEU A 183 3.12 1.15 -9.00
CA LEU A 183 4.42 1.75 -8.73
C LEU A 183 5.40 0.74 -8.13
N PRO A 184 6.71 0.82 -8.46
CA PRO A 184 7.76 0.09 -7.76
C PRO A 184 8.15 0.83 -6.46
N LEU A 185 7.88 0.24 -5.28
CA LEU A 185 8.03 0.93 -4.00
C LEU A 185 8.76 0.12 -2.93
N VAL A 186 8.79 -1.22 -3.00
CA VAL A 186 9.25 -2.06 -1.88
C VAL A 186 10.68 -1.75 -1.44
N GLN A 187 11.58 -1.41 -2.36
CA GLN A 187 12.99 -1.09 -2.02
C GLN A 187 13.11 0.16 -1.16
N HIS A 188 12.29 1.17 -1.43
CA HIS A 188 12.43 2.49 -0.84
C HIS A 188 11.43 2.79 0.29
N ALA A 189 10.49 1.90 0.57
CA ALA A 189 9.42 2.14 1.54
C ALA A 189 9.96 2.47 2.94
N LEU A 190 10.91 1.68 3.44
CA LEU A 190 11.51 1.91 4.75
C LEU A 190 12.32 3.22 4.78
N SER A 191 13.14 3.48 3.76
CA SER A 191 13.95 4.71 3.67
C SER A 191 13.06 5.95 3.63
N LEU A 192 11.97 5.93 2.85
CA LEU A 192 10.99 7.01 2.78
C LEU A 192 10.33 7.27 4.15
N MET A 193 9.94 6.21 4.84
CA MET A 193 9.33 6.34 6.16
C MET A 193 10.32 6.81 7.22
N MET A 194 11.62 6.49 7.08
CA MET A 194 12.67 7.01 7.95
C MET A 194 12.86 8.53 7.81
N ASP A 195 12.64 9.11 6.64
CA ASP A 195 12.65 10.57 6.50
C ASP A 195 11.55 11.23 7.35
N TYR A 196 10.37 10.60 7.44
CA TYR A 196 9.29 11.07 8.33
C TYR A 196 9.61 10.86 9.83
N VAL A 197 10.41 9.84 10.17
CA VAL A 197 10.92 9.67 11.54
C VAL A 197 11.89 10.80 11.87
N VAL A 198 12.84 11.10 10.99
CA VAL A 198 13.79 12.20 11.16
C VAL A 198 13.09 13.55 11.25
N ALA A 199 12.03 13.75 10.47
CA ALA A 199 11.20 14.94 10.54
C ALA A 199 10.29 15.02 11.78
N GLY A 200 10.33 14.02 12.66
CA GLY A 200 9.50 13.96 13.88
C GLY A 200 8.01 13.73 13.66
N LYS A 201 7.62 13.29 12.46
CA LYS A 201 6.22 13.07 12.12
C LYS A 201 5.66 11.75 12.66
N ILE A 202 6.52 10.74 12.78
CA ILE A 202 6.22 9.44 13.41
C ILE A 202 7.44 8.98 14.21
N SER A 203 7.26 8.32 15.36
CA SER A 203 8.39 7.76 16.09
C SER A 203 8.88 6.45 15.46
N ILE A 204 10.13 6.09 15.72
CA ILE A 204 10.70 4.82 15.21
C ILE A 204 9.95 3.60 15.75
N GLU A 205 9.49 3.64 17.01
CA GLU A 205 8.72 2.57 17.63
C GLU A 205 7.38 2.37 16.91
N ARG A 206 6.69 3.49 16.59
CA ARG A 206 5.44 3.44 15.83
C ARG A 206 5.65 2.94 14.41
N LEU A 207 6.76 3.33 13.77
CA LEU A 207 7.11 2.82 12.45
C LEU A 207 7.32 1.30 12.48
N VAL A 208 8.11 0.81 13.43
CA VAL A 208 8.36 -0.64 13.61
C VAL A 208 7.06 -1.38 13.92
N GLU A 209 6.21 -0.83 14.77
CA GLU A 209 4.90 -1.38 15.05
C GLU A 209 4.07 -1.54 13.77
N LYS A 210 3.93 -0.48 12.97
CA LYS A 210 3.09 -0.47 11.76
C LYS A 210 3.66 -1.27 10.58
N MET A 211 4.98 -1.40 10.46
CA MET A 211 5.63 -2.10 9.35
C MET A 211 6.06 -3.54 9.69
N CYS A 212 6.22 -3.89 10.98
CA CYS A 212 6.75 -5.20 11.38
C CYS A 212 5.80 -5.96 12.31
N HIS A 213 5.44 -5.37 13.46
CA HIS A 213 4.64 -6.07 14.48
C HIS A 213 3.21 -6.31 14.00
N ASN A 214 2.54 -5.26 13.56
CA ASN A 214 1.14 -5.31 13.17
C ASN A 214 0.87 -6.22 11.96
N PRO A 215 1.69 -6.22 10.89
CA PRO A 215 1.57 -7.22 9.83
C PRO A 215 1.69 -8.65 10.34
N ALA A 216 2.64 -8.93 11.26
CA ALA A 216 2.81 -10.26 11.82
C ALA A 216 1.60 -10.70 12.65
N ILE A 217 1.01 -9.79 13.44
CA ILE A 217 -0.20 -10.04 14.22
C ILE A 217 -1.40 -10.26 13.28
N LEU A 218 -1.63 -9.33 12.36
CA LEU A 218 -2.78 -9.31 11.46
C LEU A 218 -2.87 -10.58 10.62
N TYR A 219 -1.77 -10.93 9.97
CA TYR A 219 -1.67 -12.10 9.09
C TYR A 219 -1.35 -13.39 9.85
N GLN A 220 -1.21 -13.32 11.19
CA GLN A 220 -0.89 -14.47 12.04
C GLN A 220 0.41 -15.18 11.62
N ILE A 221 1.43 -14.41 11.27
CA ILE A 221 2.72 -14.93 10.83
C ILE A 221 3.48 -15.49 12.05
N ASN A 222 3.91 -16.74 11.96
CA ASN A 222 4.59 -17.42 13.04
C ASN A 222 6.05 -16.97 13.16
N ASN A 223 6.48 -16.62 14.38
CA ASN A 223 7.86 -16.33 14.77
C ASN A 223 8.57 -15.29 13.89
N ARG A 224 7.86 -14.23 13.46
CA ARG A 224 8.41 -13.10 12.69
C ARG A 224 7.86 -11.77 13.20
N GLY A 225 8.41 -10.67 12.69
CA GLY A 225 8.00 -9.31 13.00
C GLY A 225 8.57 -8.73 14.30
N TYR A 226 9.38 -9.51 15.04
CA TYR A 226 9.98 -9.09 16.31
C TYR A 226 11.43 -9.56 16.42
N LEU A 227 12.28 -8.78 17.10
CA LEU A 227 13.59 -9.18 17.53
C LEU A 227 13.48 -9.91 18.89
N ARG A 228 13.31 -11.22 18.84
CA ARG A 228 13.13 -12.11 20.03
C ARG A 228 13.87 -13.42 19.85
N GLU A 229 14.30 -14.04 20.94
CA GLU A 229 14.83 -15.41 20.93
C GLU A 229 13.78 -16.38 20.36
N GLY A 230 14.23 -17.28 19.48
CA GLY A 230 13.36 -18.26 18.80
C GLY A 230 12.63 -17.71 17.57
N TYR A 231 12.76 -16.42 17.25
CA TYR A 231 12.20 -15.81 16.04
C TYR A 231 13.20 -15.87 14.88
N ALA A 232 12.69 -15.85 13.65
CA ALA A 232 13.54 -15.72 12.47
C ALA A 232 14.31 -14.39 12.52
N ALA A 233 15.61 -14.47 12.26
CA ALA A 233 16.46 -13.28 12.24
C ALA A 233 16.33 -12.56 10.89
N ASP A 234 15.17 -11.91 10.68
CA ASP A 234 14.92 -10.98 9.60
C ASP A 234 15.24 -9.58 10.12
N ILE A 235 16.42 -9.06 9.81
CA ILE A 235 16.98 -7.87 10.44
C ILE A 235 17.44 -6.91 9.34
N VAL A 236 17.09 -5.64 9.50
CA VAL A 236 17.60 -4.54 8.67
C VAL A 236 18.44 -3.61 9.53
N MET A 237 19.69 -3.40 9.13
CA MET A 237 20.54 -2.35 9.67
C MET A 237 20.49 -1.14 8.74
N LEU A 238 20.16 0.02 9.29
CA LEU A 238 20.09 1.28 8.56
C LEU A 238 21.38 2.09 8.74
N GLY A 239 21.94 2.56 7.65
CA GLY A 239 23.04 3.51 7.61
C GLY A 239 22.57 4.90 7.15
N LYS A 240 23.31 5.95 7.51
CA LYS A 240 23.11 7.29 6.95
C LYS A 240 23.38 7.27 5.44
N ASN A 241 22.61 8.04 4.71
CA ASN A 241 22.75 8.18 3.27
C ASN A 241 22.87 9.66 2.90
N ASP A 242 23.76 9.97 1.98
CA ASP A 242 24.00 11.33 1.47
C ASP A 242 23.81 11.44 -0.05
N ARG A 243 23.39 10.34 -0.70
CA ARG A 243 23.21 10.28 -2.16
C ARG A 243 21.74 10.24 -2.53
N ALA A 244 21.42 10.91 -3.65
CA ALA A 244 20.12 10.79 -4.27
C ALA A 244 19.94 9.43 -4.96
N VAL A 245 18.71 8.95 -5.01
CA VAL A 245 18.34 7.71 -5.72
C VAL A 245 18.63 7.86 -7.21
N ASN A 246 19.44 6.95 -7.74
CA ASN A 246 19.77 6.86 -9.16
C ASN A 246 19.30 5.52 -9.74
N LYS A 247 19.12 5.46 -11.05
CA LYS A 247 18.76 4.22 -11.75
C LYS A 247 19.71 3.06 -11.49
N SER A 248 21.02 3.34 -11.34
CA SER A 248 22.03 2.33 -11.02
C SER A 248 21.85 1.67 -9.65
N ASP A 249 21.13 2.33 -8.74
CA ASP A 249 20.92 1.84 -7.37
C ASP A 249 19.64 0.98 -7.25
N LEU A 250 18.85 0.90 -8.33
CA LEU A 250 17.57 0.20 -8.35
C LEU A 250 17.76 -1.31 -8.51
N LEU A 251 17.21 -2.06 -7.57
CA LEU A 251 17.13 -3.52 -7.62
C LEU A 251 15.84 -4.00 -8.32
N TYR A 252 14.98 -3.08 -8.72
CA TYR A 252 13.75 -3.39 -9.47
C TYR A 252 14.07 -3.83 -10.89
N LYS A 253 13.47 -4.93 -11.32
CA LYS A 253 13.60 -5.40 -12.72
C LYS A 253 13.00 -4.41 -13.72
N CYS A 254 12.05 -3.58 -13.30
CA CYS A 254 11.44 -2.54 -14.14
C CYS A 254 12.36 -1.33 -14.39
N GLY A 255 13.48 -1.18 -13.66
CA GLY A 255 14.55 -0.21 -13.91
C GLY A 255 14.19 1.26 -13.70
N TRP A 256 13.13 1.58 -12.95
CA TRP A 256 12.74 2.94 -12.61
C TRP A 256 12.09 3.01 -11.20
N SER A 257 12.01 4.22 -10.64
CA SER A 257 11.32 4.49 -9.37
C SER A 257 10.64 5.86 -9.44
N PRO A 258 9.44 6.05 -8.85
CA PRO A 258 8.84 7.39 -8.72
C PRO A 258 9.62 8.28 -7.76
N LEU A 259 10.61 7.74 -7.06
CA LEU A 259 11.46 8.42 -6.09
C LEU A 259 12.88 8.68 -6.63
N GLU A 260 13.12 8.58 -7.96
CA GLU A 260 14.41 8.97 -8.55
C GLU A 260 14.70 10.44 -8.23
N GLY A 261 15.95 10.72 -7.85
CA GLY A 261 16.39 12.03 -7.42
C GLY A 261 16.09 12.37 -5.95
N HIS A 262 15.25 11.60 -5.24
CA HIS A 262 15.01 11.79 -3.82
C HIS A 262 16.25 11.40 -3.00
N GLN A 263 16.62 12.22 -2.03
CA GLN A 263 17.73 11.94 -1.11
C GLN A 263 17.17 11.48 0.23
N PHE A 264 17.24 10.17 0.49
CA PHE A 264 16.85 9.62 1.78
C PHE A 264 17.90 9.93 2.85
N THR A 265 17.47 10.17 4.08
CA THR A 265 18.35 10.37 5.24
C THR A 265 19.01 9.05 5.69
N TYR A 266 18.25 7.95 5.60
CA TYR A 266 18.72 6.61 5.94
C TYR A 266 18.32 5.61 4.85
N GLN A 267 19.17 4.59 4.68
CA GLN A 267 18.89 3.46 3.79
C GLN A 267 19.38 2.14 4.41
N PRO A 268 18.86 0.98 3.96
CA PRO A 268 19.41 -0.30 4.35
C PRO A 268 20.92 -0.38 4.01
N GLU A 269 21.73 -0.64 5.03
CA GLU A 269 23.17 -0.91 4.88
C GLU A 269 23.41 -2.42 4.82
N LYS A 270 22.74 -3.17 5.74
CA LYS A 270 22.75 -4.64 5.73
C LYS A 270 21.35 -5.20 5.97
N VAL A 271 21.08 -6.32 5.32
CA VAL A 271 19.79 -7.05 5.50
C VAL A 271 20.10 -8.52 5.69
N TRP A 272 19.57 -9.07 6.78
CA TRP A 272 19.55 -10.50 7.03
C TRP A 272 18.14 -11.04 6.83
N VAL A 273 18.06 -12.19 6.18
CA VAL A 273 16.82 -12.96 6.02
C VAL A 273 17.04 -14.36 6.55
N ASN A 274 16.24 -14.78 7.51
CA ASN A 274 16.42 -16.05 8.23
C ASN A 274 17.84 -16.23 8.80
N GLY A 275 18.48 -15.15 9.27
CA GLY A 275 19.83 -15.15 9.82
C GLY A 275 20.96 -15.17 8.79
N VAL A 276 20.64 -15.16 7.49
CA VAL A 276 21.63 -15.12 6.42
C VAL A 276 21.73 -13.71 5.85
N LEU A 277 22.94 -13.17 5.74
CA LEU A 277 23.20 -11.85 5.16
C LEU A 277 22.92 -11.89 3.65
N GLY A 278 21.82 -11.24 3.24
CA GLY A 278 21.36 -11.17 1.85
C GLY A 278 21.73 -9.87 1.12
N TYR A 279 22.06 -8.83 1.89
CA TYR A 279 22.48 -7.53 1.36
C TYR A 279 23.54 -6.90 2.26
N ASP A 280 24.63 -6.40 1.66
CA ASP A 280 25.73 -5.64 2.30
C ASP A 280 26.25 -4.59 1.32
N GLY A 281 25.53 -3.46 1.21
CA GLY A 281 25.78 -2.46 0.16
C GLY A 281 25.52 -2.94 -1.27
N GLY A 282 25.07 -4.19 -1.43
CA GLY A 282 24.71 -4.89 -2.67
C GLY A 282 24.14 -6.27 -2.37
N LEU A 283 23.47 -6.91 -3.33
CA LEU A 283 22.97 -8.27 -3.16
C LEU A 283 24.14 -9.23 -2.95
N THR A 284 24.03 -10.12 -1.96
CA THR A 284 24.98 -11.21 -1.76
C THR A 284 24.53 -12.46 -2.53
N GLU A 285 25.46 -13.38 -2.79
CA GLU A 285 25.13 -14.68 -3.40
C GLU A 285 24.46 -15.65 -2.40
N ASN A 286 24.51 -15.31 -1.12
CA ASN A 286 23.97 -16.13 -0.04
C ASN A 286 22.55 -15.68 0.29
N TYR A 287 21.57 -16.56 0.09
CA TYR A 287 20.25 -16.35 0.62
C TYR A 287 19.60 -17.68 0.99
N ASN A 288 18.74 -17.65 2.01
CA ASN A 288 18.05 -18.83 2.53
C ASN A 288 16.54 -18.54 2.62
N PRO A 289 15.84 -18.55 1.47
CA PRO A 289 14.41 -18.28 1.47
C PRO A 289 13.68 -19.40 2.21
N GLN A 290 12.77 -19.02 3.10
CA GLN A 290 11.90 -19.96 3.80
C GLN A 290 10.45 -19.54 3.61
N ARG A 291 9.58 -20.53 3.51
CA ARG A 291 8.15 -20.29 3.48
C ARG A 291 7.69 -19.67 4.80
N LEU A 292 6.87 -18.62 4.74
CA LEU A 292 6.16 -18.10 5.90
C LEU A 292 5.18 -19.17 6.42
N LEU A 293 5.18 -19.35 7.73
CA LEU A 293 4.20 -20.19 8.43
C LEU A 293 3.20 -19.29 9.13
N PHE A 294 1.94 -19.72 9.15
CA PHE A 294 0.83 -18.95 9.69
C PHE A 294 0.12 -19.77 10.76
N ASN A 295 -0.17 -19.15 11.91
CA ASN A 295 -0.99 -19.73 12.98
C ASN A 295 -2.47 -19.55 12.65
N ARG A 296 -2.92 -20.28 11.65
CA ARG A 296 -4.35 -20.33 11.28
C ARG A 296 -4.93 -21.54 12.01
N GLY A 297 -5.45 -21.29 13.22
CA GLY A 297 -6.00 -22.32 14.10
C GLY A 297 -7.07 -23.19 13.48
#